data_1d5841e80fabb076cf2afdd221137876
#
_entry.id   1d5841e80fabb076cf2afdd221137876
#
_cell.length_a   1.000
_cell.length_b   1.000
_cell.length_c   1.000
_cell.angle_alpha   90.00
_cell.angle_beta   90.00
_cell.angle_gamma   90.00
#
_symmetry.space_group_name_H-M   'P 1'
#
loop_
_entity.id
_entity.type
_entity.pdbx_description
1 polymer ?
#
loop_
_entity_poly.entity_id
_entity_poly.type
_entity_poly.pdbx_seq_one_letter_code
_entity_poly.pdbx_strand_id
1 'polypeptide(L)'
;MNLVSLKRLLTAGAGALAVAAVAQATDISGAGATFPYPVYSKWADAYKKQTGVGLNYQSIGSGGGIKQIKAKTVTFGASDKPLEPAELKEAGLVQFPMIIGGVVPVVTVKGVKAGQITLDGATVASIYMGEITKWNDPRIKKLNPRVALPDTAVAPVYRSDGSGTNFLFTDYLSKSSPKFKETIGANASVQWPVGIGAKGNEGVANMTTQTDGAIGYVEYAFAKQNNMAYAQLINKSGKPVAPSADTFQAAASNADWPHAPGYYLILTDQPGAKSWPITGASFILVYTNPPDPAATAEALKFFDWAYKNGGKMAAELDYVPLPDSLIKQVRGTWKTEIKGAPSVASRTGGTKRM
;
A
#
# COMPACT_ATOMS: atom_id res chain seq x y z
N MET A 1 -79.79 -11.75 52.34
CA MET A 1 -79.68 -10.49 51.61
C MET A 1 -78.47 -10.58 50.78
N ASN A 2 -78.61 -10.57 49.47
CA ASN A 2 -77.76 -11.22 48.46
C ASN A 2 -76.52 -10.47 48.10
N LEU A 3 -75.36 -11.17 48.14
CA LEU A 3 -74.12 -10.77 47.48
C LEU A 3 -74.13 -11.29 46.03
N VAL A 4 -74.05 -10.38 45.05
CA VAL A 4 -73.88 -10.67 43.67
C VAL A 4 -72.40 -10.58 43.33
N SER A 5 -71.82 -11.70 42.98
CA SER A 5 -70.41 -11.83 42.50
C SER A 5 -70.24 -11.30 41.05
N LEU A 6 -69.36 -10.30 40.86
CA LEU A 6 -68.97 -9.84 39.55
C LEU A 6 -67.57 -10.41 39.21
N LYS A 7 -67.50 -11.48 38.42
CA LYS A 7 -66.29 -12.01 37.86
C LYS A 7 -65.84 -11.13 36.68
N ARG A 8 -64.74 -10.39 36.85
CA ARG A 8 -64.08 -9.72 35.73
C ARG A 8 -63.00 -10.67 35.17
N LEU A 9 -63.18 -11.07 33.90
CA LEU A 9 -62.12 -11.69 33.11
C LEU A 9 -61.06 -10.67 32.81
N LEU A 10 -59.85 -10.90 33.29
CA LEU A 10 -58.61 -10.23 32.82
C LEU A 10 -58.00 -11.09 31.72
N THR A 11 -58.18 -10.71 30.46
CA THR A 11 -57.38 -11.21 29.32
C THR A 11 -56.06 -10.51 29.34
N ALA A 12 -54.98 -11.21 29.78
CA ALA A 12 -53.60 -10.77 29.65
C ALA A 12 -53.13 -10.99 28.21
N GLY A 13 -53.12 -9.91 27.45
CA GLY A 13 -52.44 -9.88 26.17
C GLY A 13 -50.92 -9.87 26.33
N ALA A 14 -50.26 -10.99 26.18
CA ALA A 14 -48.81 -11.07 26.11
C ALA A 14 -48.34 -10.50 24.74
N GLY A 15 -48.06 -9.22 24.73
CA GLY A 15 -47.33 -8.60 23.61
C GLY A 15 -45.87 -9.06 23.62
N ALA A 16 -45.48 -9.99 22.72
CA ALA A 16 -44.12 -10.35 22.51
C ALA A 16 -43.41 -9.16 21.82
N LEU A 17 -42.69 -8.34 22.56
CA LEU A 17 -41.72 -7.39 22.05
C LEU A 17 -40.55 -8.23 21.44
N ALA A 18 -40.59 -8.43 20.14
CA ALA A 18 -39.42 -8.90 19.39
C ALA A 18 -38.36 -7.79 19.44
N VAL A 19 -37.45 -7.86 20.41
CA VAL A 19 -36.22 -7.08 20.40
C VAL A 19 -35.39 -7.61 19.23
N ALA A 20 -35.47 -6.92 18.08
CA ALA A 20 -34.52 -7.12 17.01
C ALA A 20 -33.15 -6.74 17.57
N ALA A 21 -32.33 -7.71 17.94
CA ALA A 21 -30.93 -7.51 18.24
C ALA A 21 -30.30 -6.97 16.94
N VAL A 22 -30.09 -5.65 16.91
CA VAL A 22 -29.24 -5.05 15.88
C VAL A 22 -27.87 -5.64 16.15
N ALA A 23 -27.47 -6.64 15.35
CA ALA A 23 -26.12 -7.16 15.35
C ALA A 23 -25.20 -5.96 15.05
N GLN A 24 -24.51 -5.48 16.08
CA GLN A 24 -23.56 -4.39 15.93
C GLN A 24 -22.46 -4.91 15.02
N ALA A 25 -22.35 -4.32 13.84
CA ALA A 25 -21.33 -4.72 12.89
C ALA A 25 -19.95 -4.56 13.55
N THR A 26 -19.20 -5.64 13.61
CA THR A 26 -17.87 -5.64 14.20
C THR A 26 -16.95 -4.83 13.29
N ASP A 27 -16.37 -3.74 13.81
CA ASP A 27 -15.39 -2.95 13.08
C ASP A 27 -14.17 -3.81 12.74
N ILE A 28 -13.68 -3.66 11.51
CA ILE A 28 -12.52 -4.38 11.02
C ILE A 28 -11.26 -3.72 11.57
N SER A 29 -10.35 -4.49 12.17
CA SER A 29 -9.05 -4.00 12.63
C SER A 29 -7.93 -4.42 11.71
N GLY A 30 -7.08 -3.47 11.33
CA GLY A 30 -5.90 -3.71 10.51
C GLY A 30 -4.74 -2.80 10.85
N ALA A 31 -3.53 -3.22 10.51
CA ALA A 31 -2.35 -2.40 10.71
C ALA A 31 -1.28 -2.69 9.65
N GLY A 32 -0.45 -1.70 9.34
CA GLY A 32 0.72 -1.94 8.51
C GLY A 32 1.13 -0.79 7.60
N ALA A 33 1.40 -1.13 6.36
CA ALA A 33 1.97 -0.24 5.36
C ALA A 33 1.32 1.13 5.28
N THR A 34 2.13 2.18 5.24
CA THR A 34 1.65 3.55 5.01
C THR A 34 1.43 3.84 3.52
N PHE A 35 2.07 3.09 2.64
CA PHE A 35 1.94 3.18 1.19
C PHE A 35 0.47 3.18 0.70
N PRO A 36 -0.41 2.23 1.09
CA PRO A 36 -1.79 2.20 0.62
C PRO A 36 -2.74 3.07 1.47
N TYR A 37 -2.27 3.74 2.51
CA TYR A 37 -3.14 4.43 3.48
C TYR A 37 -4.11 5.44 2.84
N PRO A 38 -3.70 6.30 1.88
CA PRO A 38 -4.62 7.22 1.21
C PRO A 38 -5.82 6.53 0.56
N VAL A 39 -5.60 5.41 -0.14
CA VAL A 39 -6.68 4.69 -0.81
C VAL A 39 -7.49 3.84 0.17
N TYR A 40 -6.85 3.23 1.20
CA TYR A 40 -7.56 2.47 2.23
C TYR A 40 -8.50 3.36 3.04
N SER A 41 -8.07 4.57 3.41
CA SER A 41 -8.92 5.55 4.09
C SER A 41 -10.15 5.92 3.25
N LYS A 42 -9.94 6.19 1.96
CA LYS A 42 -11.04 6.53 1.04
C LYS A 42 -12.03 5.36 0.86
N TRP A 43 -11.53 4.13 0.76
CA TRP A 43 -12.37 2.94 0.69
C TRP A 43 -13.12 2.68 2.00
N ALA A 44 -12.46 2.86 3.14
CA ALA A 44 -13.07 2.68 4.46
C ALA A 44 -14.26 3.63 4.66
N ASP A 45 -14.11 4.91 4.31
CA ASP A 45 -15.18 5.90 4.39
C ASP A 45 -16.37 5.54 3.49
N ALA A 46 -16.10 5.12 2.25
CA ALA A 46 -17.14 4.73 1.31
C ALA A 46 -17.85 3.42 1.74
N TYR A 47 -17.10 2.44 2.22
CA TYR A 47 -17.64 1.18 2.73
C TYR A 47 -18.52 1.38 3.96
N LYS A 48 -18.05 2.20 4.92
CA LYS A 48 -18.82 2.55 6.12
C LYS A 48 -20.14 3.23 5.79
N LYS A 49 -20.12 4.19 4.83
CA LYS A 49 -21.36 4.86 4.37
C LYS A 49 -22.36 3.88 3.76
N GLN A 50 -21.89 2.83 3.08
CA GLN A 50 -22.75 1.87 2.41
C GLN A 50 -23.23 0.73 3.33
N THR A 51 -22.40 0.27 4.26
CA THR A 51 -22.62 -0.95 5.04
C THR A 51 -22.80 -0.73 6.53
N GLY A 52 -22.40 0.43 7.05
CA GLY A 52 -22.30 0.71 8.48
C GLY A 52 -21.05 0.14 9.16
N VAL A 53 -20.26 -0.70 8.47
CA VAL A 53 -19.05 -1.33 9.02
C VAL A 53 -17.86 -0.38 8.91
N GLY A 54 -17.17 -0.14 10.03
CA GLY A 54 -15.96 0.67 10.09
C GLY A 54 -14.69 -0.15 9.84
N LEU A 55 -13.65 0.52 9.35
CA LEU A 55 -12.30 0.01 9.30
C LEU A 55 -11.40 0.86 10.20
N ASN A 56 -10.81 0.24 11.23
CA ASN A 56 -9.76 0.83 12.06
C ASN A 56 -8.41 0.34 11.52
N TYR A 57 -7.80 1.13 10.64
CA TYR A 57 -6.50 0.83 10.06
C TYR A 57 -5.41 1.70 10.66
N GLN A 58 -4.39 1.07 11.25
CA GLN A 58 -3.23 1.75 11.83
C GLN A 58 -2.10 1.81 10.80
N SER A 59 -1.84 3.01 10.26
CA SER A 59 -0.74 3.29 9.32
C SER A 59 0.58 3.41 10.09
N ILE A 60 1.26 2.27 10.33
CA ILE A 60 2.44 2.15 11.20
C ILE A 60 3.68 1.53 10.53
N GLY A 61 3.61 1.38 9.21
CA GLY A 61 4.64 0.73 8.39
C GLY A 61 4.48 -0.79 8.30
N SER A 62 4.99 -1.36 7.20
CA SER A 62 4.89 -2.79 6.89
C SER A 62 5.41 -3.68 8.02
N GLY A 63 6.56 -3.32 8.60
CA GLY A 63 7.14 -4.06 9.72
C GLY A 63 6.23 -4.09 10.96
N GLY A 64 5.54 -2.97 11.24
CA GLY A 64 4.53 -2.89 12.30
C GLY A 64 3.34 -3.79 12.02
N GLY A 65 2.83 -3.78 10.78
CA GLY A 65 1.71 -4.64 10.35
C GLY A 65 2.04 -6.13 10.46
N ILE A 66 3.21 -6.54 9.97
CA ILE A 66 3.69 -7.92 10.08
C ILE A 66 3.79 -8.36 11.56
N LYS A 67 4.32 -7.50 12.43
CA LYS A 67 4.41 -7.79 13.87
C LYS A 67 3.03 -7.95 14.50
N GLN A 68 2.10 -7.05 14.21
CA GLN A 68 0.76 -7.08 14.79
C GLN A 68 -0.06 -8.28 14.31
N ILE A 69 -0.01 -8.64 13.00
CA ILE A 69 -0.71 -9.84 12.54
C ILE A 69 -0.12 -11.11 13.16
N LYS A 70 1.22 -11.24 13.23
CA LYS A 70 1.86 -12.38 13.90
C LYS A 70 1.55 -12.46 15.40
N ALA A 71 1.35 -11.31 16.06
CA ALA A 71 0.92 -11.22 17.46
C ALA A 71 -0.60 -11.41 17.65
N LYS A 72 -1.38 -11.58 16.58
CA LYS A 72 -2.84 -11.74 16.61
C LYS A 72 -3.60 -10.55 17.22
N THR A 73 -3.05 -9.34 17.15
CA THR A 73 -3.65 -8.13 17.70
C THR A 73 -4.54 -7.38 16.70
N VAL A 74 -4.52 -7.78 15.44
CA VAL A 74 -5.35 -7.24 14.35
C VAL A 74 -5.91 -8.37 13.50
N THR A 75 -7.01 -8.11 12.80
CA THR A 75 -7.66 -9.05 11.88
C THR A 75 -6.82 -9.26 10.61
N PHE A 76 -6.18 -8.20 10.12
CA PHE A 76 -5.26 -8.28 8.98
C PHE A 76 -4.03 -7.39 9.16
N GLY A 77 -2.92 -7.81 8.55
CA GLY A 77 -1.74 -6.99 8.35
C GLY A 77 -1.67 -6.46 6.93
N ALA A 78 -0.92 -5.38 6.71
CA ALA A 78 -0.60 -4.89 5.36
C ALA A 78 0.90 -4.63 5.21
N SER A 79 1.45 -5.02 4.05
CA SER A 79 2.88 -4.88 3.75
C SER A 79 3.12 -4.66 2.26
N ASP A 80 4.03 -3.74 1.91
CA ASP A 80 4.50 -3.56 0.53
C ASP A 80 5.78 -4.37 0.26
N LYS A 81 6.33 -5.00 1.27
CA LYS A 81 7.30 -6.09 1.14
C LYS A 81 6.54 -7.40 1.25
N PRO A 82 6.42 -8.20 0.17
CA PRO A 82 5.80 -9.52 0.28
C PRO A 82 6.62 -10.42 1.20
N LEU A 83 5.94 -11.31 1.93
CA LEU A 83 6.59 -12.35 2.71
C LEU A 83 6.92 -13.54 1.80
N GLU A 84 8.05 -14.17 2.05
CA GLU A 84 8.44 -15.39 1.37
C GLU A 84 7.44 -16.52 1.63
N PRO A 85 7.20 -17.42 0.67
CA PRO A 85 6.27 -18.56 0.87
C PRO A 85 6.59 -19.40 2.12
N ALA A 86 7.87 -19.57 2.42
CA ALA A 86 8.31 -20.29 3.63
C ALA A 86 7.91 -19.56 4.91
N GLU A 87 8.06 -18.22 4.93
CA GLU A 87 7.67 -17.36 6.06
C GLU A 87 6.15 -17.35 6.27
N LEU A 88 5.38 -17.29 5.19
CA LEU A 88 3.92 -17.40 5.24
C LEU A 88 3.48 -18.73 5.86
N LYS A 89 4.06 -19.82 5.39
CA LYS A 89 3.75 -21.17 5.89
C LYS A 89 4.09 -21.32 7.38
N GLU A 90 5.26 -20.86 7.79
CA GLU A 90 5.70 -20.90 9.20
C GLU A 90 4.76 -20.10 10.11
N ALA A 91 4.35 -18.92 9.66
CA ALA A 91 3.45 -18.05 10.41
C ALA A 91 1.97 -18.46 10.33
N GLY A 92 1.61 -19.44 9.48
CA GLY A 92 0.22 -19.80 9.22
C GLY A 92 -0.59 -18.70 8.54
N LEU A 93 0.09 -17.90 7.71
CA LEU A 93 -0.49 -16.76 7.00
C LEU A 93 -0.65 -17.06 5.51
N VAL A 94 -1.59 -16.38 4.91
CA VAL A 94 -1.70 -16.19 3.47
C VAL A 94 -1.62 -14.70 3.17
N GLN A 95 -0.98 -14.35 2.06
CA GLN A 95 -0.99 -12.98 1.56
C GLN A 95 -1.63 -12.91 0.18
N PHE A 96 -2.12 -11.73 -0.17
CA PHE A 96 -2.63 -11.42 -1.49
C PHE A 96 -2.43 -9.94 -1.83
N PRO A 97 -2.16 -9.60 -3.11
CA PRO A 97 -2.02 -8.20 -3.52
C PRO A 97 -3.36 -7.48 -3.46
N MET A 98 -3.34 -6.20 -3.09
CA MET A 98 -4.56 -5.39 -2.97
C MET A 98 -4.58 -4.22 -3.95
N ILE A 99 -3.44 -3.54 -4.12
CA ILE A 99 -3.31 -2.35 -4.93
C ILE A 99 -1.86 -2.19 -5.40
N ILE A 100 -1.64 -1.54 -6.52
CA ILE A 100 -0.32 -1.22 -7.07
C ILE A 100 -0.15 0.30 -7.08
N GLY A 101 1.07 0.77 -6.86
CA GLY A 101 1.43 2.19 -6.90
C GLY A 101 2.93 2.37 -7.16
N GLY A 102 3.40 3.61 -7.08
CA GLY A 102 4.80 3.95 -7.31
C GLY A 102 5.44 4.67 -6.14
N VAL A 103 6.66 4.30 -5.80
CA VAL A 103 7.53 5.08 -4.91
C VAL A 103 8.26 6.12 -5.74
N VAL A 104 8.22 7.37 -5.32
CA VAL A 104 8.81 8.48 -6.07
C VAL A 104 9.83 9.24 -5.24
N PRO A 105 11.01 9.56 -5.80
CA PRO A 105 11.92 10.52 -5.18
C PRO A 105 11.26 11.90 -5.19
N VAL A 106 11.22 12.54 -4.02
CA VAL A 106 10.69 13.88 -3.82
C VAL A 106 11.79 14.81 -3.33
N VAL A 107 11.77 16.07 -3.75
CA VAL A 107 12.86 17.00 -3.49
C VAL A 107 12.35 18.36 -3.03
N THR A 108 13.16 19.05 -2.21
CA THR A 108 12.95 20.47 -1.85
C THR A 108 14.19 21.23 -2.24
N VAL A 109 14.24 21.66 -3.50
CA VAL A 109 15.37 22.38 -4.10
C VAL A 109 14.86 23.68 -4.71
N LYS A 110 15.48 24.80 -4.34
CA LYS A 110 15.09 26.12 -4.84
C LYS A 110 15.07 26.16 -6.37
N GLY A 111 13.93 26.55 -6.94
CA GLY A 111 13.76 26.68 -8.39
C GLY A 111 13.44 25.38 -9.13
N VAL A 112 13.37 24.23 -8.44
CA VAL A 112 13.00 22.94 -9.01
C VAL A 112 11.51 22.66 -8.79
N LYS A 113 10.79 22.33 -9.87
CA LYS A 113 9.37 21.97 -9.86
C LYS A 113 9.17 20.46 -10.07
N ALA A 114 7.97 19.99 -9.82
CA ALA A 114 7.59 18.59 -10.07
C ALA A 114 7.92 18.15 -11.51
N GLY A 115 8.59 17.02 -11.65
CA GLY A 115 8.99 16.45 -12.94
C GLY A 115 10.10 17.20 -13.68
N GLN A 116 10.68 18.25 -13.10
CA GLN A 116 11.71 19.05 -13.76
C GLN A 116 13.12 18.43 -13.65
N ILE A 117 13.41 17.72 -12.55
CA ILE A 117 14.69 17.05 -12.36
C ILE A 117 14.60 15.59 -12.80
N THR A 118 15.64 15.10 -13.48
CA THR A 118 15.80 13.71 -13.86
C THR A 118 16.97 13.10 -13.09
N LEU A 119 16.76 11.93 -12.49
CA LEU A 119 17.79 11.14 -11.81
C LEU A 119 17.84 9.74 -12.41
N ASP A 120 18.93 9.02 -12.20
CA ASP A 120 19.01 7.58 -12.40
C ASP A 120 19.28 6.85 -11.08
N GLY A 121 19.09 5.54 -11.06
CA GLY A 121 19.25 4.76 -9.84
C GLY A 121 20.67 4.82 -9.26
N ALA A 122 21.70 4.88 -10.10
CA ALA A 122 23.07 4.99 -9.64
C ALA A 122 23.37 6.34 -8.97
N THR A 123 22.84 7.43 -9.51
CA THR A 123 22.94 8.77 -8.92
C THR A 123 22.20 8.84 -7.60
N VAL A 124 20.95 8.31 -7.52
CA VAL A 124 20.21 8.25 -6.27
C VAL A 124 20.92 7.39 -5.23
N ALA A 125 21.46 6.23 -5.62
CA ALA A 125 22.26 5.39 -4.72
C ALA A 125 23.48 6.15 -4.16
N SER A 126 24.22 6.87 -5.01
CA SER A 126 25.37 7.69 -4.60
C SER A 126 24.98 8.82 -3.63
N ILE A 127 23.80 9.42 -3.79
CA ILE A 127 23.25 10.39 -2.82
C ILE A 127 23.04 9.72 -1.46
N TYR A 128 22.34 8.60 -1.41
CA TYR A 128 22.03 7.92 -0.16
C TYR A 128 23.22 7.20 0.48
N MET A 129 24.30 6.96 -0.27
CA MET A 129 25.60 6.53 0.26
C MET A 129 26.48 7.71 0.76
N GLY A 130 26.06 8.97 0.58
CA GLY A 130 26.82 10.16 0.96
C GLY A 130 27.97 10.52 0.02
N GLU A 131 28.02 9.95 -1.18
CA GLU A 131 29.05 10.26 -2.21
C GLU A 131 28.71 11.51 -3.01
N ILE A 132 27.44 11.84 -3.14
CA ILE A 132 26.94 13.10 -3.71
C ILE A 132 26.40 13.93 -2.55
N THR A 133 27.04 15.05 -2.30
CA THR A 133 26.74 15.93 -1.16
C THR A 133 26.16 17.28 -1.55
N LYS A 134 26.11 17.59 -2.86
CA LYS A 134 25.59 18.86 -3.38
C LYS A 134 24.72 18.64 -4.62
N TRP A 135 23.68 19.46 -4.78
CA TRP A 135 22.78 19.39 -5.93
C TRP A 135 23.46 19.73 -7.26
N ASN A 136 24.49 20.58 -7.25
CA ASN A 136 25.26 20.92 -8.44
C ASN A 136 26.40 19.92 -8.76
N ASP A 137 26.41 18.72 -8.16
CA ASP A 137 27.36 17.65 -8.53
C ASP A 137 27.35 17.37 -10.04
N PRO A 138 28.49 17.16 -10.67
CA PRO A 138 28.59 16.90 -12.12
C PRO A 138 27.72 15.74 -12.60
N ARG A 139 27.52 14.70 -11.79
CA ARG A 139 26.67 13.54 -12.11
C ARG A 139 25.21 13.95 -12.24
N ILE A 140 24.69 14.80 -11.34
CA ILE A 140 23.32 15.32 -11.42
C ILE A 140 23.19 16.32 -12.57
N LYS A 141 24.16 17.23 -12.75
CA LYS A 141 24.17 18.20 -13.88
C LYS A 141 24.15 17.51 -15.24
N LYS A 142 24.88 16.42 -15.41
CA LYS A 142 24.92 15.64 -16.68
C LYS A 142 23.53 15.13 -17.07
N LEU A 143 22.72 14.71 -16.11
CA LEU A 143 21.33 14.28 -16.34
C LEU A 143 20.38 15.46 -16.56
N ASN A 144 20.76 16.67 -16.15
CA ASN A 144 19.92 17.87 -16.11
C ASN A 144 20.58 19.10 -16.74
N PRO A 145 21.04 19.03 -18.01
CA PRO A 145 21.88 20.10 -18.62
C PRO A 145 21.15 21.45 -18.76
N ARG A 146 19.82 21.46 -18.67
CA ARG A 146 18.98 22.66 -18.80
C ARG A 146 18.41 23.16 -17.48
N VAL A 147 18.72 22.52 -16.36
CA VAL A 147 18.24 22.90 -15.03
C VAL A 147 19.37 23.60 -14.27
N ALA A 148 19.11 24.81 -13.79
CA ALA A 148 20.04 25.55 -12.93
C ALA A 148 20.02 24.95 -11.53
N LEU A 149 20.93 24.02 -11.25
CA LEU A 149 21.06 23.36 -9.96
C LEU A 149 21.91 24.20 -9.02
N PRO A 150 21.41 24.53 -7.80
CA PRO A 150 22.12 25.36 -6.83
C PRO A 150 23.30 24.63 -6.17
N ASP A 151 24.24 25.40 -5.60
CA ASP A 151 25.28 24.89 -4.73
C ASP A 151 24.73 24.66 -3.29
N THR A 152 23.65 23.90 -3.20
CA THR A 152 23.00 23.54 -1.95
C THR A 152 23.38 22.13 -1.55
N ALA A 153 23.62 21.90 -0.26
CA ALA A 153 23.87 20.56 0.26
C ALA A 153 22.67 19.64 0.04
N VAL A 154 22.92 18.39 -0.33
CA VAL A 154 21.87 17.38 -0.41
C VAL A 154 21.60 16.82 0.99
N ALA A 155 20.34 16.82 1.42
CA ALA A 155 19.90 16.25 2.69
C ALA A 155 19.00 15.02 2.43
N PRO A 156 19.53 13.79 2.44
CA PRO A 156 18.73 12.59 2.29
C PRO A 156 17.75 12.40 3.45
N VAL A 157 16.49 12.08 3.17
CA VAL A 157 15.47 11.73 4.16
C VAL A 157 15.07 10.28 3.93
N TYR A 158 15.10 9.46 4.98
CA TYR A 158 14.85 8.03 4.88
C TYR A 158 13.83 7.54 5.90
N ARG A 159 13.30 6.34 5.70
CA ARG A 159 12.37 5.68 6.63
C ARG A 159 13.11 5.11 7.84
N SER A 160 12.73 5.58 9.04
CA SER A 160 13.27 5.10 10.32
C SER A 160 12.50 3.91 10.91
N ASP A 161 11.36 3.55 10.33
CA ASP A 161 10.52 2.41 10.69
C ASP A 161 10.71 1.24 9.71
N GLY A 162 10.21 0.05 10.06
CA GLY A 162 10.14 -1.08 9.13
C GLY A 162 9.14 -0.82 8.02
N SER A 163 9.60 -0.55 6.80
CA SER A 163 8.83 0.03 5.72
C SER A 163 8.90 -0.78 4.42
N GLY A 164 7.74 -1.10 3.84
CA GLY A 164 7.68 -1.66 2.49
C GLY A 164 8.10 -0.65 1.42
N THR A 165 7.78 0.64 1.60
CA THR A 165 8.27 1.72 0.73
C THR A 165 9.81 1.78 0.73
N ASN A 166 10.44 1.64 1.91
CA ASN A 166 11.89 1.52 2.03
C ASN A 166 12.42 0.27 1.31
N PHE A 167 11.74 -0.86 1.46
CA PHE A 167 12.13 -2.09 0.77
C PHE A 167 12.12 -1.92 -0.75
N LEU A 168 11.05 -1.37 -1.33
CA LEU A 168 10.96 -1.12 -2.78
C LEU A 168 12.05 -0.15 -3.26
N PHE A 169 12.30 0.90 -2.49
CA PHE A 169 13.34 1.87 -2.80
C PHE A 169 14.74 1.26 -2.76
N THR A 170 15.08 0.55 -1.69
CA THR A 170 16.40 -0.08 -1.53
C THR A 170 16.61 -1.27 -2.46
N ASP A 171 15.55 -2.00 -2.83
CA ASP A 171 15.61 -3.05 -3.85
C ASP A 171 15.95 -2.46 -5.22
N TYR A 172 15.28 -1.37 -5.61
CA TYR A 172 15.62 -0.65 -6.84
C TYR A 172 17.06 -0.13 -6.84
N LEU A 173 17.51 0.50 -5.75
CA LEU A 173 18.90 1.00 -5.65
C LEU A 173 19.93 -0.14 -5.69
N SER A 174 19.62 -1.28 -5.11
CA SER A 174 20.47 -2.48 -5.16
C SER A 174 20.56 -3.07 -6.57
N LYS A 175 19.50 -2.97 -7.38
CA LYS A 175 19.49 -3.35 -8.78
C LYS A 175 20.26 -2.36 -9.67
N SER A 176 20.30 -1.09 -9.26
CA SER A 176 20.91 0.00 -10.03
C SER A 176 22.39 0.25 -9.69
N SER A 177 22.85 -0.20 -8.51
CA SER A 177 24.21 0.04 -8.01
C SER A 177 24.75 -1.19 -7.28
N PRO A 178 25.76 -1.90 -7.86
CA PRO A 178 26.42 -3.01 -7.18
C PRO A 178 26.99 -2.60 -5.81
N LYS A 179 27.60 -1.41 -5.73
CA LYS A 179 28.15 -0.90 -4.47
C LYS A 179 27.08 -0.71 -3.40
N PHE A 180 25.90 -0.14 -3.75
CA PHE A 180 24.78 -0.02 -2.83
C PHE A 180 24.28 -1.40 -2.36
N LYS A 181 24.18 -2.36 -3.28
CA LYS A 181 23.79 -3.73 -2.97
C LYS A 181 24.72 -4.38 -1.94
N GLU A 182 26.02 -4.20 -2.08
CA GLU A 182 27.05 -4.80 -1.22
C GLU A 182 27.13 -4.12 0.15
N THR A 183 26.96 -2.77 0.19
CA THR A 183 27.20 -1.99 1.41
C THR A 183 25.95 -1.78 2.25
N ILE A 184 24.78 -1.63 1.63
CA ILE A 184 23.50 -1.32 2.29
C ILE A 184 22.49 -2.43 2.08
N GLY A 185 22.31 -2.87 0.83
CA GLY A 185 21.39 -3.93 0.45
C GLY A 185 19.93 -3.49 0.42
N ALA A 186 19.02 -4.47 0.23
CA ALA A 186 17.58 -4.27 0.11
C ALA A 186 16.84 -4.86 1.31
N ASN A 187 16.14 -4.03 2.09
CA ASN A 187 15.29 -4.50 3.19
C ASN A 187 14.25 -3.44 3.60
N ALA A 188 13.27 -3.87 4.40
CA ALA A 188 12.30 -2.98 5.04
C ALA A 188 12.95 -2.00 6.04
N SER A 189 14.13 -2.34 6.56
CA SER A 189 14.97 -1.50 7.43
C SER A 189 16.43 -1.78 7.10
N VAL A 190 17.20 -0.73 6.84
CA VAL A 190 18.64 -0.79 6.52
C VAL A 190 19.41 0.23 7.36
N GLN A 191 20.73 0.07 7.42
CA GLN A 191 21.61 1.04 8.08
C GLN A 191 22.00 2.13 7.07
N TRP A 192 21.40 3.29 7.19
CA TRP A 192 21.71 4.43 6.35
C TRP A 192 22.97 5.15 6.86
N PRO A 193 23.98 5.38 6.00
CA PRO A 193 25.23 6.04 6.42
C PRO A 193 25.06 7.55 6.60
N VAL A 194 24.06 8.16 5.94
CA VAL A 194 23.80 9.60 5.99
C VAL A 194 22.30 9.87 5.96
N GLY A 195 21.90 11.08 6.36
CA GLY A 195 20.53 11.57 6.22
C GLY A 195 19.75 11.63 7.52
N ILE A 196 18.46 11.90 7.39
CA ILE A 196 17.52 12.13 8.49
C ILE A 196 16.43 11.08 8.44
N GLY A 197 16.19 10.38 9.55
CA GLY A 197 15.14 9.36 9.66
C GLY A 197 13.77 9.97 9.97
N ALA A 198 12.73 9.50 9.26
CA ALA A 198 11.34 9.89 9.50
C ALA A 198 10.40 8.68 9.43
N LYS A 199 9.32 8.68 10.23
CA LYS A 199 8.35 7.57 10.28
C LYS A 199 7.25 7.74 9.26
N GLY A 200 6.93 6.67 8.55
CA GLY A 200 5.84 6.62 7.58
C GLY A 200 6.12 7.43 6.32
N ASN A 201 5.26 7.31 5.31
CA ASN A 201 5.27 8.19 4.15
C ASN A 201 4.97 9.64 4.55
N GLU A 202 4.09 9.83 5.53
CA GLU A 202 3.71 11.13 6.11
C GLU A 202 4.92 11.85 6.70
N GLY A 203 5.71 11.16 7.52
CA GLY A 203 6.89 11.73 8.16
C GLY A 203 7.98 12.08 7.16
N VAL A 204 8.23 11.23 6.15
CA VAL A 204 9.19 11.53 5.07
C VAL A 204 8.72 12.72 4.24
N ALA A 205 7.43 12.76 3.86
CA ALA A 205 6.87 13.90 3.12
C ALA A 205 7.06 15.22 3.89
N ASN A 206 6.68 15.24 5.17
CA ASN A 206 6.80 16.41 6.02
C ASN A 206 8.27 16.85 6.20
N MET A 207 9.17 15.93 6.54
CA MET A 207 10.59 16.23 6.74
C MET A 207 11.23 16.76 5.45
N THR A 208 10.93 16.13 4.30
CA THR A 208 11.46 16.58 3.01
C THR A 208 10.96 17.99 2.66
N THR A 209 9.67 18.27 2.90
CA THR A 209 9.09 19.60 2.60
C THR A 209 9.72 20.72 3.47
N GLN A 210 10.07 20.42 4.71
CA GLN A 210 10.60 21.39 5.67
C GLN A 210 12.12 21.58 5.59
N THR A 211 12.84 20.75 4.81
CA THR A 211 14.31 20.77 4.78
C THR A 211 14.79 21.25 3.42
N ASP A 212 15.48 22.38 3.36
CA ASP A 212 16.10 22.86 2.13
C ASP A 212 17.19 21.91 1.64
N GLY A 213 17.21 21.65 0.33
CA GLY A 213 18.12 20.68 -0.28
C GLY A 213 17.74 19.21 -0.03
N ALA A 214 16.59 18.92 0.59
CA ALA A 214 16.20 17.54 0.86
C ALA A 214 15.86 16.74 -0.38
N ILE A 215 16.15 15.43 -0.29
CA ILE A 215 15.62 14.37 -1.13
C ILE A 215 15.05 13.26 -0.25
N GLY A 216 13.77 12.94 -0.42
CA GLY A 216 13.10 11.82 0.22
C GLY A 216 12.50 10.87 -0.81
N TYR A 217 11.82 9.84 -0.34
CA TYR A 217 11.04 8.93 -1.19
C TYR A 217 9.73 8.58 -0.48
N VAL A 218 8.63 8.71 -1.21
CA VAL A 218 7.28 8.43 -0.72
C VAL A 218 6.45 7.72 -1.80
N GLU A 219 5.35 7.13 -1.41
CA GLU A 219 4.35 6.71 -2.38
C GLU A 219 3.74 7.95 -3.06
N TYR A 220 3.40 7.83 -4.35
CA TYR A 220 3.08 8.96 -5.24
C TYR A 220 1.87 9.80 -4.79
N ALA A 221 0.83 9.18 -4.19
CA ALA A 221 -0.30 9.93 -3.66
C ALA A 221 0.11 10.94 -2.58
N PHE A 222 1.11 10.60 -1.73
CA PHE A 222 1.65 11.53 -0.74
C PHE A 222 2.36 12.71 -1.40
N ALA A 223 3.13 12.47 -2.47
CA ALA A 223 3.79 13.54 -3.20
C ALA A 223 2.76 14.52 -3.79
N LYS A 224 1.67 14.00 -4.38
CA LYS A 224 0.59 14.82 -4.94
C LYS A 224 -0.21 15.58 -3.88
N GLN A 225 -0.62 14.91 -2.81
CA GLN A 225 -1.41 15.52 -1.74
C GLN A 225 -0.66 16.64 -1.02
N ASN A 226 0.67 16.54 -0.94
CA ASN A 226 1.52 17.56 -0.33
C ASN A 226 2.14 18.54 -1.35
N ASN A 227 1.74 18.50 -2.63
CA ASN A 227 2.25 19.35 -3.71
C ASN A 227 3.79 19.34 -3.81
N MET A 228 4.42 18.18 -3.58
CA MET A 228 5.87 18.04 -3.58
C MET A 228 6.44 18.03 -5.00
N ALA A 229 7.63 18.59 -5.18
CA ALA A 229 8.40 18.37 -6.39
C ALA A 229 8.95 16.94 -6.38
N TYR A 230 8.63 16.16 -7.41
CA TYR A 230 9.15 14.82 -7.61
C TYR A 230 10.11 14.77 -8.81
N ALA A 231 11.05 13.83 -8.79
CA ALA A 231 11.97 13.60 -9.90
C ALA A 231 11.37 12.64 -10.93
N GLN A 232 11.77 12.81 -12.19
CA GLN A 232 11.72 11.75 -13.19
C GLN A 232 12.87 10.75 -12.94
N LEU A 233 12.67 9.49 -13.30
CA LEU A 233 13.72 8.47 -13.22
C LEU A 233 14.04 7.91 -14.61
N ILE A 234 15.32 7.70 -14.87
CA ILE A 234 15.75 6.92 -16.04
C ILE A 234 15.49 5.45 -15.71
N ASN A 235 14.64 4.82 -16.53
CA ASN A 235 14.24 3.44 -16.34
C ASN A 235 15.23 2.44 -16.99
N LYS A 236 14.97 1.14 -16.84
CA LYS A 236 15.77 0.04 -17.37
C LYS A 236 16.00 0.12 -18.88
N SER A 237 15.08 0.75 -19.62
CA SER A 237 15.21 0.98 -21.08
C SER A 237 16.00 2.25 -21.42
N GLY A 238 16.63 2.92 -20.44
CA GLY A 238 17.40 4.16 -20.64
C GLY A 238 16.53 5.38 -20.94
N LYS A 239 15.24 5.36 -20.62
CA LYS A 239 14.30 6.45 -20.90
C LYS A 239 13.95 7.20 -19.63
N PRO A 240 13.92 8.55 -19.65
CA PRO A 240 13.34 9.31 -18.54
C PRO A 240 11.85 9.09 -18.50
N VAL A 241 11.31 8.74 -17.34
CA VAL A 241 9.90 8.46 -17.10
C VAL A 241 9.42 9.31 -15.92
N ALA A 242 8.27 9.95 -16.10
CA ALA A 242 7.57 10.62 -15.00
C ALA A 242 6.64 9.62 -14.28
N PRO A 243 6.46 9.75 -12.96
CA PRO A 243 5.52 8.90 -12.24
C PRO A 243 4.07 9.24 -12.62
N SER A 244 3.29 8.21 -12.88
CA SER A 244 1.84 8.29 -13.12
C SER A 244 1.21 6.89 -13.02
N ALA A 245 -0.12 6.83 -12.89
CA ALA A 245 -0.83 5.55 -12.94
C ALA A 245 -0.49 4.74 -14.19
N ASP A 246 -0.38 5.38 -15.37
CA ASP A 246 -0.03 4.71 -16.62
C ASP A 246 1.37 4.09 -16.59
N THR A 247 2.35 4.77 -15.97
CA THR A 247 3.73 4.26 -15.90
C THR A 247 3.89 3.18 -14.84
N PHE A 248 3.09 3.20 -13.79
CA PHE A 248 2.97 2.11 -12.81
C PHE A 248 2.28 0.90 -13.44
N GLN A 249 1.19 1.12 -14.20
CA GLN A 249 0.51 0.08 -14.95
C GLN A 249 1.44 -0.58 -15.99
N ALA A 250 2.26 0.21 -16.67
CA ALA A 250 3.23 -0.31 -17.64
C ALA A 250 4.25 -1.26 -16.97
N ALA A 251 4.75 -0.91 -15.79
CA ALA A 251 5.62 -1.80 -15.01
C ALA A 251 4.86 -3.05 -14.53
N ALA A 252 3.66 -2.88 -13.99
CA ALA A 252 2.83 -3.98 -13.48
C ALA A 252 2.41 -4.99 -14.56
N SER A 253 2.35 -4.58 -15.82
CA SER A 253 2.01 -5.45 -16.96
C SER A 253 3.02 -6.58 -17.19
N ASN A 254 4.23 -6.47 -16.63
CA ASN A 254 5.26 -7.50 -16.70
C ASN A 254 5.14 -8.54 -15.57
N ALA A 255 4.18 -8.40 -14.67
CA ALA A 255 4.04 -9.27 -13.50
C ALA A 255 3.43 -10.63 -13.87
N ASP A 256 4.15 -11.70 -13.60
CA ASP A 256 3.68 -13.07 -13.79
C ASP A 256 3.05 -13.63 -12.50
N TRP A 257 1.89 -13.09 -12.14
CA TRP A 257 1.14 -13.48 -10.95
C TRP A 257 0.73 -14.95 -10.90
N PRO A 258 0.32 -15.59 -12.02
CA PRO A 258 -0.05 -17.01 -12.01
C PRO A 258 1.07 -17.94 -11.55
N HIS A 259 2.33 -17.57 -11.78
CA HIS A 259 3.50 -18.37 -11.44
C HIS A 259 4.27 -17.82 -10.21
N ALA A 260 3.63 -16.96 -9.41
CA ALA A 260 4.21 -16.40 -8.18
C ALA A 260 3.64 -17.10 -6.93
N PRO A 261 4.35 -18.11 -6.35
CA PRO A 261 3.90 -18.78 -5.13
C PRO A 261 3.69 -17.78 -4.00
N GLY A 262 2.54 -17.85 -3.31
CA GLY A 262 2.18 -16.89 -2.27
C GLY A 262 2.11 -15.43 -2.76
N TYR A 263 1.94 -15.20 -4.06
CA TYR A 263 1.97 -13.87 -4.69
C TYR A 263 3.30 -13.12 -4.45
N TYR A 264 4.41 -13.84 -4.23
CA TYR A 264 5.71 -13.22 -4.02
C TYR A 264 6.25 -12.62 -5.32
N LEU A 265 6.00 -11.33 -5.54
CA LEU A 265 6.48 -10.57 -6.69
C LEU A 265 6.97 -9.18 -6.28
N ILE A 266 8.11 -8.79 -6.83
CA ILE A 266 8.73 -7.48 -6.66
C ILE A 266 8.75 -6.79 -8.02
N LEU A 267 8.06 -5.66 -8.14
CA LEU A 267 7.80 -4.97 -9.40
C LEU A 267 8.80 -3.82 -9.71
N THR A 268 9.90 -3.75 -8.97
CA THR A 268 10.95 -2.76 -9.22
C THR A 268 11.79 -3.13 -10.44
N ASP A 269 12.25 -2.12 -11.17
CA ASP A 269 13.14 -2.25 -12.35
C ASP A 269 12.59 -3.14 -13.47
N GLN A 270 11.26 -3.07 -13.70
CA GLN A 270 10.62 -3.82 -14.78
C GLN A 270 11.02 -3.30 -16.17
N PRO A 271 11.08 -4.19 -17.18
CA PRO A 271 11.36 -3.79 -18.56
C PRO A 271 10.23 -2.94 -19.14
N GLY A 272 10.52 -2.25 -20.24
CA GLY A 272 9.56 -1.43 -20.98
C GLY A 272 9.88 0.06 -20.94
N ALA A 273 9.74 0.71 -22.10
CA ALA A 273 10.12 2.13 -22.26
C ALA A 273 9.29 3.10 -21.39
N LYS A 274 8.10 2.68 -20.92
CA LYS A 274 7.21 3.48 -20.07
C LYS A 274 7.17 3.00 -18.63
N SER A 275 7.87 1.91 -18.27
CA SER A 275 7.80 1.35 -16.92
C SER A 275 8.45 2.26 -15.89
N TRP A 276 7.69 2.63 -14.84
CA TRP A 276 8.22 3.35 -13.68
C TRP A 276 9.13 2.42 -12.88
N PRO A 277 10.36 2.83 -12.55
CA PRO A 277 11.36 1.94 -11.96
C PRO A 277 11.03 1.43 -10.57
N ILE A 278 10.31 2.20 -9.76
CA ILE A 278 10.03 1.85 -8.36
C ILE A 278 8.53 1.60 -8.18
N THR A 279 8.01 0.66 -8.97
CA THR A 279 6.63 0.19 -8.84
C THR A 279 6.55 -0.93 -7.82
N GLY A 280 5.47 -0.98 -7.04
CA GLY A 280 5.24 -2.02 -6.05
C GLY A 280 3.77 -2.31 -5.85
N ALA A 281 3.48 -3.49 -5.31
CA ALA A 281 2.16 -3.86 -4.82
C ALA A 281 2.13 -3.79 -3.29
N SER A 282 0.97 -3.46 -2.74
CA SER A 282 0.70 -3.63 -1.31
C SER A 282 -0.11 -4.90 -1.11
N PHE A 283 0.27 -5.69 -0.11
CA PHE A 283 -0.29 -7.00 0.18
C PHE A 283 -1.06 -6.97 1.50
N ILE A 284 -2.14 -7.74 1.57
CA ILE A 284 -2.86 -8.04 2.80
C ILE A 284 -2.41 -9.40 3.31
N LEU A 285 -2.24 -9.50 4.62
CA LEU A 285 -1.84 -10.69 5.35
C LEU A 285 -2.98 -11.10 6.27
N VAL A 286 -3.45 -12.34 6.17
CA VAL A 286 -4.47 -12.92 7.05
C VAL A 286 -4.09 -14.34 7.44
N TYR A 287 -4.65 -14.87 8.54
CA TYR A 287 -4.42 -16.25 8.93
C TYR A 287 -5.18 -17.23 8.03
N THR A 288 -4.54 -18.36 7.69
CA THR A 288 -5.20 -19.51 7.05
C THR A 288 -6.26 -20.12 7.96
N ASN A 289 -5.99 -20.15 9.27
CA ASN A 289 -6.94 -20.53 10.32
C ASN A 289 -7.11 -19.36 11.30
N PRO A 290 -8.01 -18.40 11.00
CA PRO A 290 -8.14 -17.17 11.77
C PRO A 290 -8.53 -17.43 13.23
N PRO A 291 -7.96 -16.69 14.20
CA PRO A 291 -8.42 -16.71 15.60
C PRO A 291 -9.88 -16.28 15.74
N ASP A 292 -10.31 -15.30 14.94
CA ASP A 292 -11.69 -14.84 14.80
C ASP A 292 -12.12 -14.96 13.32
N PRO A 293 -12.79 -16.07 12.95
CA PRO A 293 -13.26 -16.26 11.59
C PRO A 293 -14.32 -15.24 11.15
N ALA A 294 -15.14 -14.73 12.07
CA ALA A 294 -16.19 -13.74 11.74
C ALA A 294 -15.57 -12.38 11.38
N ALA A 295 -14.62 -11.89 12.19
CA ALA A 295 -13.89 -10.67 11.90
C ALA A 295 -13.09 -10.78 10.60
N THR A 296 -12.43 -11.93 10.34
CA THR A 296 -11.69 -12.17 9.09
C THR A 296 -12.65 -12.20 7.89
N ALA A 297 -13.80 -12.85 8.01
CA ALA A 297 -14.80 -12.85 6.95
C ALA A 297 -15.30 -11.43 6.62
N GLU A 298 -15.47 -10.57 7.62
CA GLU A 298 -15.85 -9.18 7.42
C GLU A 298 -14.74 -8.37 6.74
N ALA A 299 -13.47 -8.58 7.13
CA ALA A 299 -12.33 -7.98 6.43
C ALA A 299 -12.26 -8.41 4.96
N LEU A 300 -12.47 -9.69 4.65
CA LEU A 300 -12.49 -10.18 3.27
C LEU A 300 -13.66 -9.61 2.45
N LYS A 301 -14.83 -9.36 3.06
CA LYS A 301 -15.95 -8.66 2.41
C LYS A 301 -15.56 -7.21 2.05
N PHE A 302 -14.88 -6.51 2.95
CA PHE A 302 -14.34 -5.16 2.67
C PHE A 302 -13.38 -5.18 1.48
N PHE A 303 -12.42 -6.09 1.43
CA PHE A 303 -11.47 -6.20 0.31
C PHE A 303 -12.17 -6.61 -0.99
N ASP A 304 -13.15 -7.51 -0.94
CA ASP A 304 -13.96 -7.86 -2.12
C ASP A 304 -14.78 -6.67 -2.63
N TRP A 305 -15.35 -5.89 -1.71
CA TRP A 305 -16.04 -4.66 -2.04
C TRP A 305 -15.08 -3.63 -2.70
N ALA A 306 -13.87 -3.48 -2.17
CA ALA A 306 -12.85 -2.58 -2.71
C ALA A 306 -12.43 -3.01 -4.13
N TYR A 307 -12.24 -4.29 -4.39
CA TYR A 307 -12.00 -4.78 -5.75
C TYR A 307 -13.15 -4.48 -6.71
N LYS A 308 -14.41 -4.55 -6.25
CA LYS A 308 -15.59 -4.31 -7.09
C LYS A 308 -15.91 -2.84 -7.33
N ASN A 309 -15.70 -2.01 -6.33
CA ASN A 309 -16.21 -0.63 -6.28
C ASN A 309 -15.09 0.43 -6.12
N GLY A 310 -13.92 0.01 -5.66
CA GLY A 310 -12.82 0.89 -5.27
C GLY A 310 -11.94 1.38 -6.41
N GLY A 311 -12.06 0.80 -7.61
CA GLY A 311 -11.13 1.07 -8.71
C GLY A 311 -11.07 2.54 -9.13
N LYS A 312 -12.21 3.21 -9.26
CA LYS A 312 -12.26 4.64 -9.60
C LYS A 312 -11.60 5.51 -8.50
N MET A 313 -11.88 5.21 -7.24
CA MET A 313 -11.29 5.91 -6.09
C MET A 313 -9.77 5.73 -6.03
N ALA A 314 -9.28 4.55 -6.39
CA ALA A 314 -7.85 4.27 -6.50
C ALA A 314 -7.20 5.08 -7.63
N ALA A 315 -7.80 5.07 -8.83
CA ALA A 315 -7.32 5.82 -9.99
C ALA A 315 -7.27 7.33 -9.75
N GLU A 316 -8.22 7.90 -9.00
CA GLU A 316 -8.21 9.31 -8.60
C GLU A 316 -7.00 9.70 -7.71
N LEU A 317 -6.37 8.71 -7.10
CA LEU A 317 -5.15 8.85 -6.28
C LEU A 317 -3.90 8.30 -7.00
N ASP A 318 -4.00 8.03 -8.30
CA ASP A 318 -2.95 7.43 -9.14
C ASP A 318 -2.48 6.03 -8.71
N TYR A 319 -3.27 5.31 -7.93
CA TYR A 319 -3.06 3.87 -7.76
C TYR A 319 -3.61 3.08 -8.94
N VAL A 320 -3.04 1.92 -9.16
CA VAL A 320 -3.43 0.99 -10.22
C VAL A 320 -4.22 -0.16 -9.60
N PRO A 321 -5.52 -0.31 -9.91
CA PRO A 321 -6.31 -1.47 -9.52
C PRO A 321 -5.77 -2.75 -10.15
N LEU A 322 -5.99 -3.88 -9.48
CA LEU A 322 -5.60 -5.18 -10.01
C LEU A 322 -6.48 -5.59 -11.20
N PRO A 323 -5.94 -6.32 -12.18
CA PRO A 323 -6.74 -6.87 -13.27
C PRO A 323 -7.70 -7.96 -12.78
N ASP A 324 -8.84 -8.11 -13.45
CA ASP A 324 -9.92 -9.05 -13.07
C ASP A 324 -9.43 -10.50 -12.97
N SER A 325 -8.47 -10.91 -13.82
CA SER A 325 -7.88 -12.25 -13.77
C SER A 325 -7.16 -12.50 -12.44
N LEU A 326 -6.40 -11.52 -11.95
CA LEU A 326 -5.71 -11.61 -10.67
C LEU A 326 -6.70 -11.57 -9.50
N ILE A 327 -7.71 -10.71 -9.55
CA ILE A 327 -8.79 -10.68 -8.54
C ILE A 327 -9.49 -12.03 -8.44
N LYS A 328 -9.76 -12.67 -9.59
CA LYS A 328 -10.34 -14.03 -9.62
C LYS A 328 -9.43 -15.05 -8.95
N GLN A 329 -8.12 -14.99 -9.21
CA GLN A 329 -7.12 -15.85 -8.56
C GLN A 329 -7.10 -15.63 -7.05
N VAL A 330 -7.06 -14.37 -6.59
CA VAL A 330 -7.09 -14.01 -5.17
C VAL A 330 -8.35 -14.57 -4.47
N ARG A 331 -9.52 -14.43 -5.08
CA ARG A 331 -10.77 -15.02 -4.54
C ARG A 331 -10.71 -16.54 -4.48
N GLY A 332 -10.04 -17.19 -5.44
CA GLY A 332 -9.75 -18.62 -5.41
C GLY A 332 -8.92 -19.00 -4.20
N THR A 333 -7.82 -18.27 -3.95
CA THR A 333 -6.97 -18.45 -2.79
C THR A 333 -7.73 -18.28 -1.47
N TRP A 334 -8.58 -17.27 -1.33
CA TRP A 334 -9.39 -17.12 -0.12
C TRP A 334 -10.25 -18.36 0.16
N LYS A 335 -10.91 -18.87 -0.89
CA LYS A 335 -11.80 -20.03 -0.76
C LYS A 335 -11.05 -21.31 -0.37
N THR A 336 -9.84 -21.49 -0.87
CA THR A 336 -9.06 -22.73 -0.67
C THR A 336 -8.16 -22.70 0.55
N GLU A 337 -7.65 -21.52 0.94
CA GLU A 337 -6.61 -21.40 1.95
C GLU A 337 -7.06 -20.73 3.25
N ILE A 338 -8.21 -20.02 3.26
CA ILE A 338 -8.67 -19.33 4.48
C ILE A 338 -9.93 -20.03 5.01
N LYS A 339 -9.83 -20.61 6.20
CA LYS A 339 -10.95 -21.28 6.86
C LYS A 339 -12.03 -20.26 7.24
N GLY A 340 -13.27 -20.54 6.82
CA GLY A 340 -14.39 -19.63 7.08
C GLY A 340 -14.46 -18.41 6.16
N ALA A 341 -13.68 -18.37 5.07
CA ALA A 341 -13.79 -17.32 4.07
C ALA A 341 -15.22 -17.22 3.52
N PRO A 342 -15.77 -16.00 3.31
CA PRO A 342 -17.09 -15.81 2.79
C PRO A 342 -17.20 -16.34 1.36
N SER A 343 -18.37 -16.90 0.99
CA SER A 343 -18.67 -17.22 -0.41
C SER A 343 -18.79 -15.93 -1.20
N VAL A 344 -17.74 -15.58 -1.95
CA VAL A 344 -17.72 -14.39 -2.80
C VAL A 344 -18.25 -14.77 -4.18
N ALA A 345 -19.48 -14.32 -4.52
CA ALA A 345 -20.08 -14.59 -5.81
C ALA A 345 -19.28 -13.95 -6.95
N SER A 346 -18.78 -14.77 -7.87
CA SER A 346 -18.27 -14.28 -9.14
C SER A 346 -19.44 -13.69 -9.94
N ARG A 347 -19.38 -12.40 -10.32
CA ARG A 347 -20.28 -11.87 -11.36
C ARG A 347 -19.95 -12.59 -12.66
N THR A 348 -20.69 -13.62 -13.00
CA THR A 348 -20.83 -14.03 -14.40
C THR A 348 -21.63 -12.94 -15.09
N GLY A 349 -20.98 -12.20 -15.98
CA GLY A 349 -21.60 -11.18 -16.80
C GLY A 349 -22.70 -11.78 -17.68
N GLY A 350 -23.93 -11.66 -17.22
CA GLY A 350 -25.10 -11.92 -18.03
C GLY A 350 -25.42 -10.70 -18.88
N THR A 351 -24.81 -10.58 -20.03
CA THR A 351 -25.32 -9.70 -21.10
C THR A 351 -26.57 -10.35 -21.66
N LYS A 352 -27.74 -10.04 -21.12
CA LYS A 352 -28.98 -10.25 -21.88
C LYS A 352 -29.01 -9.23 -23.00
N ARG A 353 -28.74 -9.68 -24.22
CA ARG A 353 -29.21 -9.01 -25.44
C ARG A 353 -30.72 -9.03 -25.44
N MET A 354 -31.37 -7.91 -25.48
CA MET A 354 -32.64 -7.66 -26.11
C MET A 354 -32.43 -6.82 -27.34
#